data_9f257c29b375c78ff4b25278cd2833e8
#
_entry.id   9f257c29b375c78ff4b25278cd2833e8
#
_cell.length_a   1.000
_cell.length_b   1.000
_cell.length_c   1.000
_cell.angle_alpha   90.00
_cell.angle_beta   90.00
_cell.angle_gamma   90.00
#
_symmetry.space_group_name_H-M   'P 1'
#
loop_
_entity.id
_entity.type
_entity.pdbx_description
1 polymer ?
#
loop_
_entity_poly.entity_id
_entity_poly.type
_entity_poly.pdbx_seq_one_letter_code
_entity_poly.pdbx_strand_id
1 'polypeptide(L)'
;VEVISATSDQMFKDFMPYSKHPELPVFDGELLMDVHGTGCYTSQAAMKLYNRQNEVLANAAENAAVAADWLGTATYPLNTLTDAWKRFIVHQFHDDLTGTSIPRAYEFSWNDELISLKQFAGVLTSSVSGVASQLDTRVKGTPVILHNAHSFPVTDLVEVVLDMPKSPKGVTVYDEKGKKVATQMLSYENGKARVLIAASVPASGYAVYDVREGG
;
A
#
# COMPACT_ATOMS: atom_id res chain seq x y z
N VAL A 1 8.89 -44.17 -26.13
CA VAL A 1 8.63 -43.10 -25.14
C VAL A 1 7.12 -43.03 -24.98
N GLU A 2 6.67 -43.25 -23.79
CA GLU A 2 5.26 -43.05 -23.41
C GLU A 2 5.07 -41.64 -22.88
N VAL A 3 4.07 -40.93 -23.34
CA VAL A 3 3.72 -39.58 -22.89
C VAL A 3 2.33 -39.63 -22.30
N ILE A 4 2.22 -39.24 -21.04
CA ILE A 4 0.95 -39.21 -20.31
C ILE A 4 0.62 -37.77 -19.90
N SER A 5 -0.67 -37.43 -19.94
CA SER A 5 -1.16 -36.20 -19.33
C SER A 5 -1.34 -36.42 -17.85
N ALA A 6 -0.77 -35.55 -17.03
CA ALA A 6 -0.83 -35.66 -15.58
C ALA A 6 -1.06 -34.28 -14.94
N THR A 7 -1.48 -34.28 -13.68
CA THR A 7 -1.49 -33.08 -12.86
C THR A 7 -0.07 -32.65 -12.49
N SER A 8 0.17 -31.36 -12.21
CA SER A 8 1.51 -30.85 -11.89
C SER A 8 2.13 -31.50 -10.65
N ASP A 9 1.33 -31.95 -9.71
CA ASP A 9 1.79 -32.65 -8.49
C ASP A 9 2.16 -34.12 -8.74
N GLN A 10 1.65 -34.74 -9.83
CA GLN A 10 1.95 -36.12 -10.16
C GLN A 10 3.46 -36.34 -10.42
N MET A 11 4.10 -35.39 -11.10
CA MET A 11 5.53 -35.43 -11.34
C MET A 11 6.31 -35.54 -10.01
N PHE A 12 5.95 -34.75 -9.02
CA PHE A 12 6.61 -34.79 -7.70
C PHE A 12 6.37 -36.12 -6.98
N LYS A 13 5.16 -36.69 -7.07
CA LYS A 13 4.84 -37.99 -6.49
C LYS A 13 5.65 -39.10 -7.13
N ASP A 14 5.76 -39.10 -8.45
CA ASP A 14 6.50 -40.13 -9.22
C ASP A 14 8.00 -40.06 -8.95
N PHE A 15 8.57 -38.85 -8.80
CA PHE A 15 9.99 -38.66 -8.55
C PHE A 15 10.37 -38.59 -7.05
N MET A 16 9.42 -38.59 -6.13
CA MET A 16 9.70 -38.57 -4.70
C MET A 16 10.70 -39.65 -4.23
N PRO A 17 10.65 -40.92 -4.73
CA PRO A 17 11.63 -41.95 -4.37
C PRO A 17 13.06 -41.57 -4.73
N TYR A 18 13.26 -40.71 -5.74
CA TYR A 18 14.56 -40.26 -6.22
C TYR A 18 15.01 -38.94 -5.60
N SER A 19 14.23 -38.31 -4.73
CA SER A 19 14.54 -36.99 -4.14
C SER A 19 15.87 -36.91 -3.38
N LYS A 20 16.43 -38.08 -2.99
CA LYS A 20 17.73 -38.18 -2.34
C LYS A 20 18.81 -38.80 -3.23
N HIS A 21 18.58 -38.89 -4.55
CA HIS A 21 19.55 -39.43 -5.48
C HIS A 21 20.80 -38.55 -5.49
N PRO A 22 22.02 -39.10 -5.39
CA PRO A 22 23.25 -38.32 -5.26
C PRO A 22 23.61 -37.49 -6.49
N GLU A 23 23.06 -37.81 -7.66
CA GLU A 23 23.26 -37.05 -8.90
C GLU A 23 22.24 -35.90 -9.10
N LEU A 24 21.25 -35.74 -8.21
CA LEU A 24 20.35 -34.61 -8.28
C LEU A 24 21.09 -33.34 -7.90
N PRO A 25 21.06 -32.32 -8.76
CA PRO A 25 21.65 -31.04 -8.41
C PRO A 25 20.88 -30.40 -7.24
N VAL A 26 21.63 -29.94 -6.25
CA VAL A 26 21.09 -29.15 -5.15
C VAL A 26 21.50 -27.70 -5.38
N PHE A 27 20.53 -26.82 -5.44
CA PHE A 27 20.75 -25.38 -5.51
C PHE A 27 20.34 -24.77 -4.15
N ASP A 28 21.26 -24.01 -3.57
CA ASP A 28 21.03 -23.26 -2.33
C ASP A 28 21.21 -21.77 -2.62
N GLY A 29 20.13 -20.98 -2.47
CA GLY A 29 20.09 -19.58 -2.77
C GLY A 29 18.93 -19.18 -3.69
N GLU A 30 19.00 -17.99 -4.26
CA GLU A 30 18.00 -17.48 -5.21
C GLU A 30 18.24 -17.99 -6.64
N LEU A 31 17.15 -18.40 -7.30
CA LEU A 31 17.17 -18.78 -8.71
C LEU A 31 17.14 -17.51 -9.59
N LEU A 32 18.31 -16.95 -9.87
CA LEU A 32 18.44 -15.77 -10.71
C LEU A 32 18.45 -16.16 -12.18
N MET A 33 17.78 -15.36 -13.02
CA MET A 33 17.84 -15.49 -14.48
C MET A 33 19.07 -14.76 -15.03
N ASP A 34 20.27 -15.28 -14.77
CA ASP A 34 21.53 -14.56 -15.03
C ASP A 34 21.98 -14.58 -16.49
N VAL A 35 21.62 -15.60 -17.26
CA VAL A 35 22.03 -15.73 -18.67
C VAL A 35 21.11 -14.95 -19.61
N HIS A 36 19.82 -15.06 -19.41
CA HIS A 36 18.82 -14.26 -20.13
C HIS A 36 17.64 -13.94 -19.20
N GLY A 37 16.95 -12.86 -19.47
CA GLY A 37 15.81 -12.44 -18.66
C GLY A 37 16.19 -11.62 -17.42
N THR A 38 17.47 -11.42 -17.10
CA THR A 38 17.90 -10.55 -15.99
C THR A 38 17.35 -9.14 -16.14
N GLY A 39 17.22 -8.63 -17.36
CA GLY A 39 16.58 -7.36 -17.68
C GLY A 39 15.13 -7.24 -17.19
N CYS A 40 14.44 -8.35 -16.96
CA CYS A 40 13.08 -8.37 -16.42
C CYS A 40 12.98 -7.74 -15.02
N TYR A 41 14.06 -7.74 -14.24
CA TYR A 41 14.09 -7.12 -12.91
C TYR A 41 14.00 -5.60 -12.95
N THR A 42 14.46 -4.97 -14.02
CA THR A 42 14.55 -3.51 -14.16
C THR A 42 13.81 -2.94 -15.36
N SER A 43 13.50 -3.78 -16.35
CA SER A 43 12.79 -3.36 -17.56
C SER A 43 11.40 -2.81 -17.19
N GLN A 44 10.98 -1.71 -17.82
CA GLN A 44 9.70 -1.05 -17.53
C GLN A 44 9.51 -0.79 -16.02
N ALA A 45 10.46 -0.08 -15.42
CA ALA A 45 10.47 0.19 -13.95
C ALA A 45 9.17 0.78 -13.42
N ALA A 46 8.44 1.56 -14.24
CA ALA A 46 7.14 2.08 -13.89
C ALA A 46 6.11 0.97 -13.58
N MET A 47 6.14 -0.15 -14.31
CA MET A 47 5.26 -1.28 -14.03
C MET A 47 5.51 -1.87 -12.64
N LYS A 48 6.79 -2.03 -12.26
CA LYS A 48 7.15 -2.50 -10.91
C LYS A 48 6.69 -1.53 -9.82
N LEU A 49 6.86 -0.24 -10.08
CA LEU A 49 6.40 0.81 -9.16
C LEU A 49 4.88 0.77 -8.98
N TYR A 50 4.12 0.77 -10.08
CA TYR A 50 2.66 0.77 -10.02
C TYR A 50 2.12 -0.53 -9.42
N ASN A 51 2.72 -1.68 -9.77
CA ASN A 51 2.38 -2.95 -9.15
C ASN A 51 2.54 -2.87 -7.62
N ARG A 52 3.71 -2.41 -7.14
CA ARG A 52 3.94 -2.29 -5.69
C ARG A 52 2.99 -1.31 -5.01
N GLN A 53 2.67 -0.21 -5.65
CA GLN A 53 1.71 0.75 -5.12
C GLN A 53 0.30 0.15 -5.05
N ASN A 54 -0.14 -0.58 -6.09
CA ASN A 54 -1.43 -1.27 -6.09
C ASN A 54 -1.51 -2.34 -4.99
N GLU A 55 -0.47 -3.16 -4.80
CA GLU A 55 -0.42 -4.16 -3.71
C GLU A 55 -0.67 -3.52 -2.34
N VAL A 56 0.04 -2.43 -2.05
CA VAL A 56 -0.07 -1.74 -0.75
C VAL A 56 -1.44 -1.08 -0.59
N LEU A 57 -1.92 -0.40 -1.64
CA LEU A 57 -3.21 0.30 -1.59
C LEU A 57 -4.39 -0.66 -1.54
N ALA A 58 -4.35 -1.78 -2.27
CA ALA A 58 -5.41 -2.77 -2.26
C ALA A 58 -5.65 -3.31 -0.84
N ASN A 59 -4.58 -3.73 -0.18
CA ASN A 59 -4.64 -4.25 1.19
C ASN A 59 -5.16 -3.18 2.18
N ALA A 60 -4.66 -1.96 2.07
CA ALA A 60 -5.10 -0.85 2.92
C ALA A 60 -6.58 -0.48 2.68
N ALA A 61 -7.01 -0.47 1.41
CA ALA A 61 -8.39 -0.14 1.03
C ALA A 61 -9.39 -1.18 1.55
N GLU A 62 -9.08 -2.47 1.42
CA GLU A 62 -9.95 -3.53 1.94
C GLU A 62 -10.03 -3.49 3.47
N ASN A 63 -8.90 -3.33 4.16
CA ASN A 63 -8.87 -3.21 5.61
C ASN A 63 -9.74 -2.05 6.10
N ALA A 64 -9.58 -0.87 5.51
CA ALA A 64 -10.37 0.30 5.87
C ALA A 64 -11.86 0.14 5.51
N ALA A 65 -12.17 -0.49 4.36
CA ALA A 65 -13.54 -0.71 3.91
C ALA A 65 -14.30 -1.67 4.84
N VAL A 66 -13.66 -2.74 5.30
CA VAL A 66 -14.24 -3.67 6.28
C VAL A 66 -14.55 -2.94 7.59
N ALA A 67 -13.63 -2.11 8.08
CA ALA A 67 -13.85 -1.33 9.31
C ALA A 67 -15.02 -0.33 9.15
N ALA A 68 -15.10 0.35 8.02
CA ALA A 68 -16.16 1.32 7.73
C ALA A 68 -17.54 0.64 7.61
N ASP A 69 -17.62 -0.51 6.95
CA ASP A 69 -18.85 -1.29 6.80
C ASP A 69 -19.31 -1.83 8.17
N TRP A 70 -18.39 -2.42 8.95
CA TRP A 70 -18.69 -2.96 10.27
C TRP A 70 -19.19 -1.89 11.24
N LEU A 71 -18.65 -0.67 11.15
CA LEU A 71 -19.10 0.48 11.96
C LEU A 71 -20.33 1.17 11.38
N GLY A 72 -20.85 0.74 10.24
CA GLY A 72 -22.02 1.30 9.57
C GLY A 72 -21.80 2.71 9.00
N THR A 73 -20.54 3.11 8.76
CA THR A 73 -20.20 4.43 8.20
C THR A 73 -20.14 4.45 6.68
N ALA A 74 -19.97 3.29 6.05
CA ALA A 74 -20.05 3.09 4.61
C ALA A 74 -20.43 1.65 4.30
N THR A 75 -21.00 1.38 3.12
CA THR A 75 -21.21 0.01 2.63
C THR A 75 -19.93 -0.49 1.96
N TYR A 76 -19.59 -1.76 2.18
CA TYR A 76 -18.41 -2.37 1.56
C TYR A 76 -18.49 -2.30 0.02
N PRO A 77 -17.53 -1.65 -0.65
CA PRO A 77 -17.63 -1.34 -2.08
C PRO A 77 -17.16 -2.52 -2.96
N LEU A 78 -17.83 -3.68 -2.85
CA LEU A 78 -17.43 -4.94 -3.48
C LEU A 78 -17.14 -4.80 -4.98
N ASN A 79 -18.04 -4.14 -5.73
CA ASN A 79 -17.88 -4.01 -7.17
C ASN A 79 -16.63 -3.19 -7.54
N THR A 80 -16.43 -2.05 -6.88
CA THR A 80 -15.26 -1.19 -7.12
C THR A 80 -13.95 -1.92 -6.80
N LEU A 81 -13.90 -2.62 -5.68
CA LEU A 81 -12.73 -3.42 -5.29
C LEU A 81 -12.51 -4.58 -6.27
N THR A 82 -13.56 -5.29 -6.65
CA THR A 82 -13.46 -6.40 -7.62
C THR A 82 -12.92 -5.91 -8.97
N ASP A 83 -13.40 -4.78 -9.47
CA ASP A 83 -12.93 -4.21 -10.73
C ASP A 83 -11.48 -3.73 -10.64
N ALA A 84 -11.10 -3.10 -9.53
CA ALA A 84 -9.72 -2.69 -9.29
C ALA A 84 -8.77 -3.90 -9.22
N TRP A 85 -9.15 -4.96 -8.48
CA TRP A 85 -8.38 -6.19 -8.38
C TRP A 85 -8.22 -6.90 -9.72
N LYS A 86 -9.29 -7.06 -10.51
CA LYS A 86 -9.21 -7.68 -11.83
C LYS A 86 -8.24 -6.94 -12.74
N ARG A 87 -8.31 -5.60 -12.74
CA ARG A 87 -7.45 -4.74 -13.53
C ARG A 87 -5.99 -4.87 -13.10
N PHE A 88 -5.72 -4.80 -11.82
CA PHE A 88 -4.38 -4.92 -11.24
C PHE A 88 -3.75 -6.30 -11.49
N ILE A 89 -4.50 -7.40 -11.26
CA ILE A 89 -3.96 -8.76 -11.41
C ILE A 89 -3.64 -9.10 -12.86
N VAL A 90 -4.38 -8.58 -13.83
CA VAL A 90 -4.08 -8.78 -15.27
C VAL A 90 -2.66 -8.32 -15.60
N HIS A 91 -2.19 -7.22 -14.99
CA HIS A 91 -0.87 -6.66 -15.25
C HIS A 91 0.28 -7.34 -14.49
N GLN A 92 -0.03 -8.32 -13.65
CA GLN A 92 0.98 -9.25 -13.11
C GLN A 92 1.34 -10.37 -14.09
N PHE A 93 0.79 -10.35 -15.31
CA PHE A 93 1.12 -11.27 -16.38
C PHE A 93 2.62 -11.26 -16.70
N HIS A 94 3.16 -12.44 -17.04
CA HIS A 94 4.61 -12.67 -17.16
C HIS A 94 5.33 -11.81 -18.22
N ASP A 95 4.61 -11.25 -19.19
CA ASP A 95 5.20 -10.32 -20.18
C ASP A 95 4.93 -8.84 -19.83
N ASP A 96 4.01 -8.57 -18.92
CA ASP A 96 3.66 -7.21 -18.57
C ASP A 96 4.50 -6.69 -17.39
N LEU A 97 4.40 -7.32 -16.23
CA LEU A 97 5.19 -6.95 -15.05
C LEU A 97 6.70 -7.04 -15.29
N THR A 98 7.14 -8.02 -16.07
CA THR A 98 8.56 -8.25 -16.40
C THR A 98 9.13 -7.22 -17.39
N GLY A 99 8.28 -6.52 -18.12
CA GLY A 99 8.73 -5.54 -19.10
C GLY A 99 9.11 -6.14 -20.47
N THR A 100 8.61 -7.33 -20.80
CA THR A 100 8.96 -8.08 -22.03
C THR A 100 7.93 -7.96 -23.13
N SER A 101 6.82 -7.26 -22.89
CA SER A 101 5.83 -6.89 -23.92
C SER A 101 6.36 -5.82 -24.89
N ILE A 102 5.66 -5.65 -26.00
CA ILE A 102 5.98 -4.59 -26.96
C ILE A 102 5.70 -3.20 -26.34
N PRO A 103 6.42 -2.14 -26.73
CA PRO A 103 6.28 -0.80 -26.14
C PRO A 103 4.85 -0.28 -26.11
N ARG A 104 4.08 -0.52 -27.17
CA ARG A 104 2.68 -0.08 -27.26
C ARG A 104 1.77 -0.73 -26.18
N ALA A 105 2.07 -1.92 -25.71
CA ALA A 105 1.28 -2.56 -24.66
C ALA A 105 1.32 -1.73 -23.37
N TYR A 106 2.45 -1.11 -23.05
CA TYR A 106 2.63 -0.34 -21.82
C TYR A 106 1.84 0.97 -21.78
N GLU A 107 1.43 1.51 -22.92
CA GLU A 107 0.50 2.66 -22.95
C GLU A 107 -0.85 2.29 -22.30
N PHE A 108 -1.29 1.04 -22.52
CA PHE A 108 -2.52 0.51 -21.91
C PHE A 108 -2.28 0.04 -20.46
N SER A 109 -1.20 -0.71 -20.25
CA SER A 109 -0.89 -1.27 -18.93
C SER A 109 -0.71 -0.16 -17.89
N TRP A 110 0.03 0.89 -18.19
CA TRP A 110 0.19 2.02 -17.27
C TRP A 110 -1.14 2.73 -16.97
N ASN A 111 -1.99 2.89 -17.98
CA ASN A 111 -3.32 3.50 -17.79
C ASN A 111 -4.18 2.64 -16.86
N ASP A 112 -4.19 1.34 -17.06
CA ASP A 112 -4.98 0.42 -16.25
C ASP A 112 -4.46 0.32 -14.80
N GLU A 113 -3.14 0.28 -14.61
CA GLU A 113 -2.52 0.35 -13.29
C GLU A 113 -2.88 1.64 -12.55
N LEU A 114 -2.87 2.79 -13.23
CA LEU A 114 -3.26 4.07 -12.64
C LEU A 114 -4.75 4.15 -12.32
N ILE A 115 -5.61 3.49 -13.12
CA ILE A 115 -7.05 3.41 -12.82
C ILE A 115 -7.28 2.58 -11.55
N SER A 116 -6.64 1.41 -11.43
CA SER A 116 -6.78 0.59 -10.22
C SER A 116 -6.23 1.28 -8.98
N LEU A 117 -5.07 1.96 -9.08
CA LEU A 117 -4.52 2.81 -8.02
C LEU A 117 -5.55 3.85 -7.55
N LYS A 118 -6.19 4.55 -8.50
CA LYS A 118 -7.19 5.57 -8.20
C LYS A 118 -8.44 4.97 -7.53
N GLN A 119 -8.87 3.78 -7.96
CA GLN A 119 -10.00 3.07 -7.36
C GLN A 119 -9.68 2.67 -5.92
N PHE A 120 -8.54 2.01 -5.65
CA PHE A 120 -8.12 1.64 -4.30
C PHE A 120 -7.92 2.88 -3.40
N ALA A 121 -7.27 3.92 -3.89
CA ALA A 121 -7.08 5.16 -3.14
C ALA A 121 -8.40 5.84 -2.80
N GLY A 122 -9.37 5.83 -3.73
CA GLY A 122 -10.71 6.35 -3.50
C GLY A 122 -11.46 5.59 -2.41
N VAL A 123 -11.41 4.25 -2.45
CA VAL A 123 -12.00 3.40 -1.40
C VAL A 123 -11.33 3.66 -0.06
N LEU A 124 -10.01 3.68 -0.01
CA LEU A 124 -9.26 3.96 1.23
C LEU A 124 -9.67 5.31 1.82
N THR A 125 -9.65 6.36 1.00
CA THR A 125 -9.97 7.72 1.44
C THR A 125 -11.40 7.82 1.98
N SER A 126 -12.39 7.29 1.27
CA SER A 126 -13.79 7.35 1.69
C SER A 126 -14.02 6.54 2.97
N SER A 127 -13.43 5.35 3.07
CA SER A 127 -13.57 4.48 4.24
C SER A 127 -12.92 5.08 5.49
N VAL A 128 -11.68 5.57 5.37
CA VAL A 128 -10.99 6.24 6.48
C VAL A 128 -11.75 7.50 6.91
N SER A 129 -12.25 8.29 5.98
CA SER A 129 -13.05 9.48 6.28
C SER A 129 -14.37 9.12 6.97
N GLY A 130 -15.02 8.03 6.55
CA GLY A 130 -16.23 7.52 7.20
C GLY A 130 -15.98 7.15 8.65
N VAL A 131 -14.96 6.37 8.94
CA VAL A 131 -14.58 6.01 10.32
C VAL A 131 -14.17 7.25 11.11
N ALA A 132 -13.34 8.12 10.53
CA ALA A 132 -12.85 9.34 11.17
C ALA A 132 -14.00 10.26 11.64
N SER A 133 -15.12 10.28 10.90
CA SER A 133 -16.30 11.08 11.27
C SER A 133 -16.98 10.63 12.58
N GLN A 134 -16.70 9.41 13.04
CA GLN A 134 -17.25 8.85 14.29
C GLN A 134 -16.25 8.92 15.46
N LEU A 135 -15.03 9.32 15.22
CA LEU A 135 -14.01 9.45 16.27
C LEU A 135 -14.21 10.73 17.08
N ASP A 136 -13.80 10.69 18.34
CA ASP A 136 -13.71 11.90 19.16
C ASP A 136 -12.49 12.73 18.73
N THR A 137 -12.76 13.75 17.93
CA THR A 137 -11.77 14.67 17.39
C THR A 137 -11.75 16.02 18.10
N ARG A 138 -12.32 16.10 19.32
CA ARG A 138 -12.31 17.33 20.12
C ARG A 138 -10.92 17.59 20.67
N VAL A 139 -10.16 18.43 19.99
CA VAL A 139 -8.82 18.86 20.35
C VAL A 139 -8.78 20.38 20.52
N LYS A 140 -7.65 20.91 21.02
CA LYS A 140 -7.49 22.37 21.21
C LYS A 140 -7.07 23.09 19.93
N GLY A 141 -6.36 22.38 19.03
CA GLY A 141 -5.90 22.87 17.74
C GLY A 141 -6.64 22.19 16.58
N THR A 142 -5.89 21.81 15.56
CA THR A 142 -6.40 21.10 14.39
C THR A 142 -6.23 19.59 14.58
N PRO A 143 -7.29 18.77 14.52
CA PRO A 143 -7.18 17.34 14.62
C PRO A 143 -6.56 16.77 13.34
N VAL A 144 -5.57 15.90 13.50
CA VAL A 144 -5.01 15.07 12.43
C VAL A 144 -5.27 13.62 12.77
N ILE A 145 -5.96 12.92 11.87
CA ILE A 145 -6.31 11.52 12.05
C ILE A 145 -5.39 10.69 11.17
N LEU A 146 -4.72 9.72 11.77
CA LEU A 146 -3.86 8.77 11.07
C LEU A 146 -4.46 7.38 11.15
N HIS A 147 -4.36 6.64 10.04
CA HIS A 147 -4.81 5.26 9.92
C HIS A 147 -3.62 4.35 9.63
N ASN A 148 -3.58 3.19 10.29
CA ASN A 148 -2.61 2.13 10.05
C ASN A 148 -3.35 0.86 9.62
N ALA A 149 -3.13 0.43 8.38
CA ALA A 149 -3.72 -0.79 7.83
C ALA A 149 -2.95 -2.08 8.18
N HIS A 150 -1.77 -1.97 8.80
CA HIS A 150 -0.98 -3.15 9.18
C HIS A 150 -1.54 -3.83 10.43
N SER A 151 -1.34 -5.14 10.53
CA SER A 151 -1.71 -5.96 11.69
C SER A 151 -0.79 -5.77 12.90
N PHE A 152 0.15 -4.84 12.84
CA PHE A 152 1.08 -4.48 13.93
C PHE A 152 1.13 -2.95 14.10
N PRO A 153 1.47 -2.45 15.30
CA PRO A 153 1.59 -1.01 15.52
C PRO A 153 2.76 -0.44 14.71
N VAL A 154 2.58 0.74 14.16
CA VAL A 154 3.58 1.45 13.38
C VAL A 154 3.96 2.75 14.09
N THR A 155 5.26 3.02 14.19
CA THR A 155 5.80 4.33 14.58
C THR A 155 6.69 4.82 13.45
N ASP A 156 6.32 5.95 12.84
CA ASP A 156 7.02 6.48 11.67
C ASP A 156 6.90 8.00 11.60
N LEU A 157 7.65 8.59 10.66
CA LEU A 157 7.57 10.00 10.34
C LEU A 157 6.48 10.21 9.28
N VAL A 158 5.45 10.96 9.66
CA VAL A 158 4.30 11.26 8.79
C VAL A 158 4.30 12.73 8.42
N GLU A 159 4.27 13.00 7.12
CA GLU A 159 4.09 14.35 6.62
C GLU A 159 2.60 14.67 6.49
N VAL A 160 2.18 15.79 7.05
CA VAL A 160 0.82 16.31 6.94
C VAL A 160 0.81 17.71 6.37
N VAL A 161 -0.22 18.03 5.60
CA VAL A 161 -0.44 19.37 5.06
C VAL A 161 -1.67 19.96 5.73
N LEU A 162 -1.50 21.10 6.38
CA LEU A 162 -2.53 21.78 7.16
C LEU A 162 -2.86 23.13 6.55
N ASP A 163 -4.14 23.42 6.46
CA ASP A 163 -4.60 24.77 6.09
C ASP A 163 -4.41 25.71 7.29
N MET A 164 -3.53 26.68 7.14
CA MET A 164 -3.21 27.70 8.14
C MET A 164 -3.29 29.09 7.49
N PRO A 165 -4.31 29.90 7.80
CA PRO A 165 -4.51 31.19 7.13
C PRO A 165 -3.36 32.18 7.30
N LYS A 166 -2.58 32.01 8.38
CA LYS A 166 -1.40 32.82 8.69
C LYS A 166 -0.20 31.91 8.88
N SER A 167 0.99 32.40 8.49
CA SER A 167 2.25 31.68 8.73
C SER A 167 2.48 31.50 10.23
N PRO A 168 2.48 30.27 10.75
CA PRO A 168 2.73 30.02 12.15
C PRO A 168 4.21 30.28 12.48
N LYS A 169 4.51 30.77 13.67
CA LYS A 169 5.89 30.88 14.17
C LYS A 169 6.52 29.51 14.47
N GLY A 170 5.69 28.51 14.66
CA GLY A 170 6.05 27.12 14.90
C GLY A 170 4.78 26.29 15.04
N VAL A 171 4.94 24.97 15.10
CA VAL A 171 3.87 24.00 15.29
C VAL A 171 4.27 23.02 16.37
N THR A 172 3.35 22.75 17.28
CA THR A 172 3.51 21.73 18.32
C THR A 172 2.40 20.70 18.17
N VAL A 173 2.75 19.43 18.24
CA VAL A 173 1.81 18.31 18.09
C VAL A 173 1.75 17.50 19.38
N TYR A 174 0.55 17.10 19.74
CA TYR A 174 0.30 16.27 20.91
C TYR A 174 -0.44 14.99 20.50
N ASP A 175 -0.11 13.89 21.15
CA ASP A 175 -0.84 12.63 21.02
C ASP A 175 -2.16 12.66 21.79
N GLU A 176 -2.93 11.58 21.72
CA GLU A 176 -4.21 11.40 22.40
C GLU A 176 -4.14 11.50 23.93
N LYS A 177 -2.94 11.29 24.51
CA LYS A 177 -2.67 11.41 25.95
C LYS A 177 -2.24 12.81 26.34
N GLY A 178 -2.18 13.74 25.38
CA GLY A 178 -1.71 15.10 25.60
C GLY A 178 -0.18 15.22 25.73
N LYS A 179 0.57 14.18 25.37
CA LYS A 179 2.03 14.21 25.36
C LYS A 179 2.53 14.84 24.07
N LYS A 180 3.47 15.78 24.18
CA LYS A 180 4.13 16.38 23.02
C LYS A 180 4.94 15.33 22.25
N VAL A 181 4.76 15.30 20.94
CA VAL A 181 5.52 14.44 20.01
C VAL A 181 6.53 15.24 19.20
N ALA A 182 7.60 14.59 18.75
CA ALA A 182 8.60 15.23 17.90
C ALA A 182 7.96 15.71 16.61
N THR A 183 8.21 16.96 16.25
CA THR A 183 7.56 17.66 15.16
C THR A 183 8.52 18.62 14.49
N GLN A 184 8.45 18.72 13.17
CA GLN A 184 9.22 19.70 12.39
C GLN A 184 8.31 20.35 11.35
N MET A 185 8.28 21.67 11.32
CA MET A 185 7.66 22.40 10.21
C MET A 185 8.66 22.40 9.04
N LEU A 186 8.23 21.89 7.89
CA LEU A 186 9.06 21.76 6.68
C LEU A 186 8.97 23.01 5.81
N SER A 187 7.75 23.50 5.57
CA SER A 187 7.50 24.71 4.78
C SER A 187 6.16 25.33 5.12
N TYR A 188 5.99 26.59 4.71
CA TYR A 188 4.72 27.28 4.69
C TYR A 188 4.58 28.05 3.37
N GLU A 189 3.58 27.69 2.57
CA GLU A 189 3.34 28.29 1.26
C GLU A 189 1.84 28.33 0.96
N ASN A 190 1.37 29.43 0.42
CA ASN A 190 -0.03 29.59 -0.04
C ASN A 190 -1.09 29.23 1.02
N GLY A 191 -0.85 29.58 2.30
CA GLY A 191 -1.78 29.26 3.38
C GLY A 191 -1.74 27.80 3.87
N LYS A 192 -0.73 27.04 3.45
CA LYS A 192 -0.54 25.63 3.83
C LYS A 192 0.79 25.44 4.55
N ALA A 193 0.73 24.81 5.71
CA ALA A 193 1.91 24.37 6.45
C ALA A 193 2.17 22.88 6.20
N ARG A 194 3.38 22.50 5.78
CA ARG A 194 3.85 21.12 5.73
C ARG A 194 4.56 20.79 7.02
N VAL A 195 4.10 19.78 7.71
CA VAL A 195 4.57 19.41 9.04
C VAL A 195 4.92 17.94 9.08
N LEU A 196 6.10 17.60 9.57
CA LEU A 196 6.55 16.24 9.82
C LEU A 196 6.27 15.89 11.30
N ILE A 197 5.63 14.77 11.54
CA ILE A 197 5.20 14.31 12.86
C ILE A 197 5.77 12.91 13.12
N ALA A 198 6.44 12.70 14.25
CA ALA A 198 6.79 11.35 14.70
C ALA A 198 5.53 10.72 15.32
N ALA A 199 4.80 9.98 14.51
CA ALA A 199 3.50 9.43 14.87
C ALA A 199 3.58 7.94 15.20
N SER A 200 2.75 7.50 16.14
CA SER A 200 2.55 6.09 16.46
C SER A 200 1.07 5.76 16.31
N VAL A 201 0.75 4.71 15.55
CA VAL A 201 -0.63 4.31 15.27
C VAL A 201 -0.77 2.81 15.59
N PRO A 202 -1.81 2.40 16.35
CA PRO A 202 -2.00 1.00 16.71
C PRO A 202 -2.26 0.10 15.48
N ALA A 203 -2.12 -1.21 15.66
CA ALA A 203 -2.41 -2.21 14.63
C ALA A 203 -3.87 -2.08 14.14
N SER A 204 -4.08 -2.11 12.83
CA SER A 204 -5.40 -1.98 12.16
C SER A 204 -6.27 -0.89 12.78
N GLY A 205 -5.66 0.26 13.10
CA GLY A 205 -6.27 1.26 13.98
C GLY A 205 -6.08 2.69 13.53
N TYR A 206 -6.56 3.58 14.38
CA TYR A 206 -6.53 5.02 14.19
C TYR A 206 -5.86 5.71 15.38
N ALA A 207 -5.28 6.88 15.12
CA ALA A 207 -4.78 7.78 16.16
C ALA A 207 -5.16 9.22 15.81
N VAL A 208 -5.53 10.01 16.83
CA VAL A 208 -5.88 11.42 16.69
C VAL A 208 -4.78 12.27 17.30
N TYR A 209 -4.21 13.15 16.51
CA TYR A 209 -3.19 14.10 16.94
C TYR A 209 -3.74 15.51 16.97
N ASP A 210 -3.33 16.28 17.97
CA ASP A 210 -3.72 17.67 18.17
C ASP A 210 -2.58 18.60 17.72
N VAL A 211 -2.77 19.25 16.59
CA VAL A 211 -1.78 20.16 16.02
C VAL A 211 -2.11 21.60 16.40
N ARG A 212 -1.21 22.25 17.12
CA ARG A 212 -1.37 23.63 17.62
C ARG A 212 -0.32 24.56 17.03
N GLU A 213 -0.75 25.78 16.76
CA GLU A 213 0.19 26.86 16.46
C GLU A 213 1.00 27.22 17.71
N GLY A 214 2.28 27.53 17.50
CA GLY A 214 3.21 27.94 18.56
C GLY A 214 4.26 26.88 18.86
N GLY A 215 5.42 27.32 19.24
CA GLY A 215 6.60 26.53 19.64
C GLY A 215 6.96 26.77 21.09
#